data_d2e41ccb47290dd315b7c684cd407db9
#
_entry.id   d2e41ccb47290dd315b7c684cd407db9
#
_cell.length_a   1.000
_cell.length_b   1.000
_cell.length_c   1.000
_cell.angle_alpha   90.00
_cell.angle_beta   90.00
_cell.angle_gamma   90.00
#
_symmetry.space_group_name_H-M   'P 1'
#
loop_
_entity.id
_entity.type
_entity.pdbx_description
1 polymer ?
#
loop_
_entity_poly.entity_id
_entity_poly.type
_entity_poly.pdbx_seq_one_letter_code
_entity_poly.pdbx_strand_id
1 'polypeptide(L)'
;MCWKWWQIGELVCDCDTLFTDQERALLVSIAHHAAVALEHGRAVMRGVLAQEIHHRVKNNLQTVASLLRLQARSESTDPRKALEDSVNRILAIAAVHEVLTQRRDEEVDLEELLDRLRSMLVQGLGAEKRVESTLESVSLAGNRATALALVFSELLQNALQHGGDLVRVELAQRNGQVVLSIADDGRGIEGDDGGTGLSIVRALVRDELKGTLDLRSDNGLRAQVVFPA
;
A
#
# COMPACT_ATOMS: atom_id res chain seq x y z
N MET A 1 -7.87 -36.32 34.72
CA MET A 1 -6.51 -36.68 34.29
C MET A 1 -6.16 -35.83 33.08
N CYS A 2 -5.23 -34.84 33.25
CA CYS A 2 -4.78 -34.00 32.15
C CYS A 2 -3.76 -34.78 31.29
N TRP A 3 -4.01 -34.89 29.99
CA TRP A 3 -3.04 -35.42 29.03
C TRP A 3 -2.41 -34.27 28.32
N LYS A 4 -1.14 -33.95 28.63
CA LYS A 4 -0.33 -32.99 27.87
C LYS A 4 0.11 -33.63 26.55
N TRP A 5 -0.40 -33.13 25.46
CA TRP A 5 0.15 -33.45 24.15
C TRP A 5 1.17 -32.36 23.74
N TRP A 6 2.32 -32.80 23.42
CA TRP A 6 3.47 -31.97 23.01
C TRP A 6 3.08 -30.99 21.89
N GLN A 7 3.18 -29.71 22.16
CA GLN A 7 3.22 -28.60 21.20
C GLN A 7 1.89 -28.12 20.57
N ILE A 8 0.75 -28.81 20.62
CA ILE A 8 -0.44 -28.41 19.86
C ILE A 8 -1.61 -27.96 20.74
N GLY A 9 -1.67 -28.39 21.98
CA GLY A 9 -2.76 -28.06 22.91
C GLY A 9 -3.03 -29.14 23.94
N GLU A 10 -4.06 -28.94 24.74
CA GLU A 10 -4.53 -29.82 25.80
C GLU A 10 -5.98 -30.19 25.49
N LEU A 11 -6.28 -31.52 25.52
CA LEU A 11 -7.66 -31.99 25.49
C LEU A 11 -8.09 -32.25 26.93
N VAL A 12 -9.07 -31.48 27.41
CA VAL A 12 -9.65 -31.62 28.74
C VAL A 12 -11.03 -32.26 28.61
N CYS A 13 -11.20 -33.40 29.30
CA CYS A 13 -12.52 -34.03 29.43
C CYS A 13 -12.97 -33.88 30.90
N ASP A 14 -14.12 -33.27 31.10
CA ASP A 14 -14.77 -33.15 32.41
C ASP A 14 -15.89 -34.20 32.49
N CYS A 15 -15.74 -35.19 33.40
CA CYS A 15 -16.75 -36.19 33.63
C CYS A 15 -16.64 -36.74 35.07
N ASP A 16 -17.78 -37.04 35.63
CA ASP A 16 -17.91 -37.54 37.01
C ASP A 16 -17.53 -39.03 37.18
N THR A 17 -17.24 -39.73 36.08
CA THR A 17 -16.91 -41.15 36.06
C THR A 17 -15.54 -41.44 35.46
N LEU A 18 -14.87 -42.48 35.93
CA LEU A 18 -13.60 -42.95 35.35
C LEU A 18 -13.85 -43.59 33.96
N PHE A 19 -13.06 -43.19 32.98
CA PHE A 19 -13.11 -43.79 31.65
C PHE A 19 -12.68 -45.26 31.65
N THR A 20 -13.39 -46.08 30.92
CA THR A 20 -12.96 -47.44 30.58
C THR A 20 -11.73 -47.41 29.67
N ASP A 21 -11.00 -48.50 29.59
CA ASP A 21 -9.83 -48.59 28.71
C ASP A 21 -10.19 -48.39 27.22
N GLN A 22 -11.38 -48.82 26.79
CA GLN A 22 -11.87 -48.60 25.43
C GLN A 22 -12.17 -47.12 25.14
N GLU A 23 -12.85 -46.44 26.06
CA GLU A 23 -13.14 -45.01 25.95
C GLU A 23 -11.86 -44.17 25.95
N ARG A 24 -10.87 -44.57 26.77
CA ARG A 24 -9.56 -43.93 26.79
C ARG A 24 -8.81 -44.10 25.47
N ALA A 25 -8.81 -45.28 24.89
CA ALA A 25 -8.21 -45.56 23.58
C ALA A 25 -8.88 -44.75 22.48
N LEU A 26 -10.20 -44.61 22.50
CA LEU A 26 -10.97 -43.78 21.55
C LEU A 26 -10.58 -42.30 21.66
N LEU A 27 -10.54 -41.75 22.88
CA LEU A 27 -10.14 -40.36 23.13
C LEU A 27 -8.72 -40.06 22.65
N VAL A 28 -7.77 -40.98 22.88
CA VAL A 28 -6.39 -40.86 22.35
C VAL A 28 -6.38 -40.84 20.84
N SER A 29 -7.17 -41.71 20.21
CA SER A 29 -7.29 -41.74 18.75
C SER A 29 -7.87 -40.44 18.17
N ILE A 30 -8.92 -39.92 18.78
CA ILE A 30 -9.53 -38.63 18.36
C ILE A 30 -8.53 -37.48 18.55
N ALA A 31 -7.83 -37.42 19.68
CA ALA A 31 -6.81 -36.40 19.92
C ALA A 31 -5.67 -36.45 18.89
N HIS A 32 -5.24 -37.65 18.52
CA HIS A 32 -4.20 -37.86 17.52
C HIS A 32 -4.66 -37.36 16.13
N HIS A 33 -5.86 -37.73 15.70
CA HIS A 33 -6.39 -37.28 14.42
C HIS A 33 -6.61 -35.75 14.38
N ALA A 34 -7.08 -35.16 15.48
CA ALA A 34 -7.22 -33.70 15.60
C ALA A 34 -5.86 -33.00 15.51
N ALA A 35 -4.82 -33.53 16.17
CA ALA A 35 -3.48 -33.00 16.12
C ALA A 35 -2.90 -33.01 14.69
N VAL A 36 -3.01 -34.16 13.99
CA VAL A 36 -2.57 -34.30 12.59
C VAL A 36 -3.31 -33.34 11.66
N ALA A 37 -4.63 -33.22 11.83
CA ALA A 37 -5.44 -32.28 11.02
C ALA A 37 -5.03 -30.82 11.23
N LEU A 38 -4.76 -30.42 12.49
CA LEU A 38 -4.29 -29.09 12.84
C LEU A 38 -2.89 -28.80 12.27
N GLU A 39 -1.97 -29.75 12.37
CA GLU A 39 -0.63 -29.60 11.77
C GLU A 39 -0.69 -29.47 10.25
N HIS A 40 -1.48 -30.32 9.60
CA HIS A 40 -1.68 -30.26 8.16
C HIS A 40 -2.30 -28.93 7.73
N GLY A 41 -3.35 -28.45 8.43
CA GLY A 41 -3.97 -27.15 8.19
C GLY A 41 -2.97 -25.98 8.34
N ARG A 42 -2.11 -26.02 9.37
CA ARG A 42 -1.04 -25.02 9.57
C ARG A 42 0.01 -25.07 8.46
N ALA A 43 0.40 -26.24 8.01
CA ALA A 43 1.38 -26.40 6.94
C ALA A 43 0.84 -25.88 5.60
N VAL A 44 -0.41 -26.20 5.26
CA VAL A 44 -1.10 -25.71 4.06
C VAL A 44 -1.22 -24.18 4.12
N MET A 45 -1.66 -23.64 5.26
CA MET A 45 -1.80 -22.19 5.42
C MET A 45 -0.47 -21.44 5.28
N ARG A 46 0.63 -21.99 5.83
CA ARG A 46 1.98 -21.42 5.62
C ARG A 46 2.40 -21.46 4.15
N GLY A 47 2.09 -22.52 3.45
CA GLY A 47 2.36 -22.64 2.01
C GLY A 47 1.60 -21.62 1.18
N VAL A 48 0.31 -21.43 1.43
CA VAL A 48 -0.54 -20.45 0.75
C VAL A 48 -0.05 -19.02 1.02
N LEU A 49 0.25 -18.70 2.30
CA LEU A 49 0.79 -17.38 2.68
C LEU A 49 2.15 -17.12 2.02
N ALA A 50 3.04 -18.11 1.96
CA ALA A 50 4.32 -17.95 1.29
C ALA A 50 4.15 -17.70 -0.21
N GLN A 51 3.23 -18.41 -0.86
CA GLN A 51 2.94 -18.24 -2.28
C GLN A 51 2.34 -16.87 -2.58
N GLU A 52 1.42 -16.39 -1.74
CA GLU A 52 0.83 -15.06 -1.86
C GLU A 52 1.90 -13.95 -1.69
N ILE A 53 2.78 -14.09 -0.69
CA ILE A 53 3.91 -13.16 -0.50
C ILE A 53 4.81 -13.14 -1.75
N HIS A 54 5.15 -14.31 -2.31
CA HIS A 54 5.94 -14.38 -3.54
C HIS A 54 5.26 -13.71 -4.73
N HIS A 55 3.95 -13.88 -4.89
CA HIS A 55 3.19 -13.22 -5.96
C HIS A 55 3.18 -11.69 -5.79
N ARG A 56 2.97 -11.19 -4.58
CA ARG A 56 2.98 -9.75 -4.28
C ARG A 56 4.37 -9.15 -4.48
N VAL A 57 5.43 -9.79 -4.01
CA VAL A 57 6.81 -9.35 -4.23
C VAL A 57 7.14 -9.30 -5.73
N LYS A 58 6.77 -10.33 -6.49
CA LYS A 58 6.96 -10.37 -7.94
C LYS A 58 6.23 -9.20 -8.62
N ASN A 59 4.96 -8.95 -8.28
CA ASN A 59 4.17 -7.86 -8.85
C ASN A 59 4.79 -6.50 -8.55
N ASN A 60 5.24 -6.28 -7.31
CA ASN A 60 5.92 -5.04 -6.90
C ASN A 60 7.22 -4.85 -7.69
N LEU A 61 8.05 -5.90 -7.83
CA LEU A 61 9.28 -5.83 -8.61
C LEU A 61 9.01 -5.57 -10.10
N GLN A 62 7.93 -6.12 -10.67
CA GLN A 62 7.52 -5.84 -12.04
C GLN A 62 7.11 -4.37 -12.22
N THR A 63 6.38 -3.81 -11.25
CA THR A 63 6.00 -2.39 -11.25
C THR A 63 7.25 -1.50 -11.18
N VAL A 64 8.17 -1.78 -10.26
CA VAL A 64 9.47 -1.08 -10.16
C VAL A 64 10.24 -1.16 -11.49
N ALA A 65 10.37 -2.36 -12.05
CA ALA A 65 11.09 -2.55 -13.32
C ALA A 65 10.44 -1.79 -14.49
N SER A 66 9.10 -1.71 -14.53
CA SER A 66 8.38 -0.96 -15.55
C SER A 66 8.58 0.55 -15.40
N LEU A 67 8.56 1.06 -14.17
CA LEU A 67 8.83 2.47 -13.88
C LEU A 67 10.26 2.86 -14.21
N LEU A 68 11.26 2.04 -13.87
CA LEU A 68 12.65 2.27 -14.23
C LEU A 68 12.87 2.25 -15.75
N ARG A 69 12.17 1.37 -16.50
CA ARG A 69 12.22 1.36 -17.96
C ARG A 69 11.60 2.61 -18.57
N LEU A 70 10.49 3.11 -18.02
CA LEU A 70 9.89 4.38 -18.47
C LEU A 70 10.86 5.54 -18.22
N GLN A 71 11.52 5.56 -17.08
CA GLN A 71 12.49 6.58 -16.72
C GLN A 71 13.75 6.51 -17.61
N ALA A 72 14.26 5.30 -17.92
CA ALA A 72 15.39 5.11 -18.80
C ALA A 72 15.13 5.55 -20.27
N ARG A 73 13.86 5.65 -20.67
CA ARG A 73 13.44 6.16 -22.00
C ARG A 73 13.21 7.66 -22.00
N SER A 74 13.15 8.28 -20.84
CA SER A 74 13.03 9.72 -20.70
C SER A 74 14.40 10.36 -20.97
N GLU A 75 14.43 11.39 -21.79
CA GLU A 75 15.62 12.20 -22.04
C GLU A 75 15.96 13.13 -20.85
N SER A 76 15.73 12.67 -19.62
CA SER A 76 16.04 13.42 -18.40
C SER A 76 17.53 13.72 -18.35
N THR A 77 17.87 14.98 -18.29
CA THR A 77 19.21 15.51 -18.35
C THR A 77 20.00 15.37 -17.06
N ASP A 78 19.35 15.04 -15.92
CA ASP A 78 20.01 14.92 -14.61
C ASP A 78 19.90 13.48 -14.06
N PRO A 79 21.00 12.68 -14.15
CA PRO A 79 21.01 11.32 -13.61
C PRO A 79 20.78 11.24 -12.11
N ARG A 80 21.16 12.27 -11.35
CA ARG A 80 20.99 12.29 -9.88
C ARG A 80 19.52 12.45 -9.53
N LYS A 81 18.83 13.38 -10.19
CA LYS A 81 17.39 13.55 -10.01
C LYS A 81 16.61 12.28 -10.40
N ALA A 82 16.99 11.65 -11.52
CA ALA A 82 16.41 10.39 -11.96
C ALA A 82 16.56 9.27 -10.94
N LEU A 83 17.69 9.20 -10.26
CA LEU A 83 17.93 8.22 -9.17
C LEU A 83 17.09 8.55 -7.92
N GLU A 84 17.04 9.81 -7.50
CA GLU A 84 16.23 10.25 -6.36
C GLU A 84 14.75 9.96 -6.58
N ASP A 85 14.21 10.23 -7.77
CA ASP A 85 12.83 9.89 -8.15
C ASP A 85 12.59 8.37 -8.07
N SER A 86 13.56 7.56 -8.53
CA SER A 86 13.47 6.09 -8.44
C SER A 86 13.43 5.59 -7.00
N VAL A 87 14.24 6.17 -6.13
CA VAL A 87 14.26 5.84 -4.69
C VAL A 87 12.91 6.17 -4.07
N ASN A 88 12.35 7.35 -4.33
CA ASN A 88 11.06 7.75 -3.78
C ASN A 88 9.91 6.83 -4.22
N ARG A 89 9.92 6.36 -5.47
CA ARG A 89 8.95 5.37 -5.96
C ARG A 89 9.08 4.01 -5.27
N ILE A 90 10.29 3.54 -5.04
CA ILE A 90 10.54 2.30 -4.31
C ILE A 90 10.04 2.42 -2.86
N LEU A 91 10.30 3.56 -2.21
CA LEU A 91 9.84 3.83 -0.85
C LEU A 91 8.30 3.88 -0.77
N ALA A 92 7.63 4.47 -1.78
CA ALA A 92 6.17 4.48 -1.84
C ALA A 92 5.59 3.05 -1.93
N ILE A 93 6.17 2.19 -2.76
CA ILE A 93 5.76 0.78 -2.86
C ILE A 93 6.02 0.04 -1.54
N ALA A 94 7.17 0.28 -0.90
CA ALA A 94 7.51 -0.32 0.38
C ALA A 94 6.53 0.09 1.49
N ALA A 95 6.09 1.35 1.54
CA ALA A 95 5.11 1.84 2.50
C ALA A 95 3.75 1.14 2.36
N VAL A 96 3.26 0.95 1.12
CA VAL A 96 2.03 0.17 0.88
C VAL A 96 2.18 -1.26 1.37
N HIS A 97 3.32 -1.90 1.07
CA HIS A 97 3.57 -3.27 1.50
C HIS A 97 3.59 -3.41 3.02
N GLU A 98 4.15 -2.42 3.71
CA GLU A 98 4.20 -2.42 5.17
C GLU A 98 2.80 -2.27 5.78
N VAL A 99 1.94 -1.39 5.26
CA VAL A 99 0.56 -1.24 5.70
C VAL A 99 -0.23 -2.53 5.46
N LEU A 100 -0.09 -3.17 4.29
CA LEU A 100 -0.73 -4.45 3.98
C LEU A 100 -0.27 -5.60 4.88
N THR A 101 1.01 -5.58 5.31
CA THR A 101 1.56 -6.66 6.14
C THR A 101 1.09 -6.56 7.59
N GLN A 102 0.81 -5.35 8.06
CA GLN A 102 0.34 -5.11 9.43
C GLN A 102 -1.15 -5.48 9.60
N ARG A 103 -1.93 -5.38 8.55
CA ARG A 103 -3.35 -5.78 8.53
C ARG A 103 -3.49 -7.09 7.76
N ARG A 104 -4.30 -8.02 8.27
CA ARG A 104 -4.62 -9.29 7.59
C ARG A 104 -5.59 -9.12 6.41
N ASP A 105 -6.03 -7.89 6.17
CA ASP A 105 -6.99 -7.54 5.13
C ASP A 105 -6.26 -7.20 3.82
N GLU A 106 -6.90 -7.49 2.69
CA GLU A 106 -6.40 -7.14 1.37
C GLU A 106 -6.59 -5.65 1.02
N GLU A 107 -7.19 -4.90 1.93
CA GLU A 107 -7.50 -3.48 1.79
C GLU A 107 -6.55 -2.62 2.61
N VAL A 108 -6.21 -1.46 2.05
CA VAL A 108 -5.33 -0.45 2.63
C VAL A 108 -6.17 0.76 3.02
N ASP A 109 -6.01 1.23 4.25
CA ASP A 109 -6.52 2.53 4.68
C ASP A 109 -5.65 3.64 4.06
N LEU A 110 -6.28 4.45 3.21
CA LEU A 110 -5.59 5.50 2.48
C LEU A 110 -5.16 6.67 3.38
N GLU A 111 -5.90 6.98 4.45
CA GLU A 111 -5.52 8.02 5.41
C GLU A 111 -4.15 7.69 6.02
N GLU A 112 -4.01 6.49 6.60
CA GLU A 112 -2.77 6.01 7.20
C GLU A 112 -1.61 5.98 6.19
N LEU A 113 -1.87 5.46 4.98
CA LEU A 113 -0.87 5.34 3.93
C LEU A 113 -0.37 6.72 3.46
N LEU A 114 -1.29 7.64 3.13
CA LEU A 114 -0.93 8.94 2.58
C LEU A 114 -0.27 9.84 3.63
N ASP A 115 -0.68 9.77 4.90
CA ASP A 115 -0.02 10.51 5.98
C ASP A 115 1.41 10.04 6.20
N ARG A 116 1.63 8.74 6.14
CA ARG A 116 2.97 8.14 6.22
C ARG A 116 3.85 8.57 5.05
N LEU A 117 3.36 8.48 3.82
CA LEU A 117 4.09 8.92 2.62
C LEU A 117 4.40 10.41 2.67
N ARG A 118 3.44 11.23 3.07
CA ARG A 118 3.63 12.66 3.28
C ARG A 118 4.80 12.93 4.24
N SER A 119 4.79 12.27 5.38
CA SER A 119 5.82 12.44 6.41
C SER A 119 7.21 12.04 5.89
N MET A 120 7.31 10.92 5.17
CA MET A 120 8.56 10.45 4.57
C MET A 120 9.11 11.43 3.52
N LEU A 121 8.24 11.94 2.62
CA LEU A 121 8.65 12.85 1.55
C LEU A 121 9.07 14.22 2.10
N VAL A 122 8.33 14.77 3.06
CA VAL A 122 8.68 16.06 3.69
C VAL A 122 10.03 15.97 4.40
N GLN A 123 10.27 14.89 5.16
CA GLN A 123 11.55 14.67 5.83
C GLN A 123 12.69 14.41 4.85
N GLY A 124 12.46 13.57 3.84
CA GLY A 124 13.48 13.17 2.88
C GLY A 124 13.98 14.32 2.00
N LEU A 125 13.09 15.25 1.64
CA LEU A 125 13.44 16.41 0.82
C LEU A 125 13.97 17.59 1.64
N GLY A 126 13.94 17.50 2.98
CA GLY A 126 14.33 18.63 3.86
C GLY A 126 13.52 19.90 3.58
N ALA A 127 12.28 19.75 3.10
CA ALA A 127 11.46 20.86 2.67
C ALA A 127 10.96 21.66 3.89
N GLU A 128 11.34 22.92 4.00
CA GLU A 128 10.80 23.86 5.01
C GLU A 128 9.39 24.34 4.67
N LYS A 129 8.71 23.67 3.71
CA LYS A 129 7.37 24.04 3.26
C LYS A 129 6.30 23.56 4.22
N ARG A 130 5.26 24.37 4.37
CA ARG A 130 4.07 24.02 5.14
C ARG A 130 3.18 23.07 4.33
N VAL A 131 2.94 21.87 4.84
CA VAL A 131 2.02 20.90 4.23
C VAL A 131 0.80 20.74 5.13
N GLU A 132 -0.36 21.16 4.64
CA GLU A 132 -1.65 20.99 5.29
C GLU A 132 -2.35 19.78 4.67
N SER A 133 -2.85 18.85 5.48
CA SER A 133 -3.55 17.66 4.98
C SER A 133 -4.91 17.50 5.65
N THR A 134 -5.91 17.16 4.84
CA THR A 134 -7.27 16.78 5.28
C THR A 134 -7.59 15.46 4.58
N LEU A 135 -7.48 14.35 5.30
CA LEU A 135 -7.62 13.02 4.76
C LEU A 135 -8.82 12.34 5.41
N GLU A 136 -9.76 11.87 4.59
CA GLU A 136 -10.85 11.00 5.05
C GLU A 136 -10.38 9.54 5.01
N SER A 137 -10.81 8.72 5.98
CA SER A 137 -10.55 7.28 5.98
C SER A 137 -11.31 6.63 4.82
N VAL A 138 -10.57 6.06 3.88
CA VAL A 138 -11.08 5.36 2.68
C VAL A 138 -10.27 4.10 2.50
N SER A 139 -10.94 2.95 2.34
CA SER A 139 -10.26 1.66 2.06
C SER A 139 -10.16 1.40 0.57
N LEU A 140 -9.01 0.86 0.13
CA LEU A 140 -8.74 0.52 -1.26
C LEU A 140 -7.97 -0.78 -1.37
N ALA A 141 -8.28 -1.59 -2.39
CA ALA A 141 -7.55 -2.83 -2.67
C ALA A 141 -6.05 -2.56 -2.90
N GLY A 142 -5.17 -3.44 -2.42
CA GLY A 142 -3.72 -3.21 -2.36
C GLY A 142 -3.04 -2.87 -3.68
N ASN A 143 -3.49 -3.42 -4.81
CA ASN A 143 -2.96 -3.07 -6.14
C ASN A 143 -3.29 -1.63 -6.53
N ARG A 144 -4.52 -1.18 -6.27
CA ARG A 144 -4.97 0.20 -6.52
C ARG A 144 -4.35 1.17 -5.52
N ALA A 145 -4.19 0.75 -4.26
CA ALA A 145 -3.47 1.53 -3.25
C ALA A 145 -2.01 1.78 -3.65
N THR A 146 -1.33 0.79 -4.26
CA THR A 146 0.02 0.97 -4.79
C THR A 146 0.06 2.00 -5.92
N ALA A 147 -0.89 1.95 -6.85
CA ALA A 147 -0.98 2.94 -7.92
C ALA A 147 -1.24 4.36 -7.37
N LEU A 148 -2.15 4.49 -6.38
CA LEU A 148 -2.43 5.77 -5.74
C LEU A 148 -1.24 6.30 -4.94
N ALA A 149 -0.51 5.44 -4.24
CA ALA A 149 0.71 5.81 -3.51
C ALA A 149 1.77 6.41 -4.42
N LEU A 150 1.98 5.82 -5.61
CA LEU A 150 2.90 6.33 -6.61
C LEU A 150 2.41 7.68 -7.18
N VAL A 151 1.12 7.78 -7.53
CA VAL A 151 0.51 9.04 -8.00
C VAL A 151 0.66 10.13 -6.95
N PHE A 152 0.34 9.82 -5.70
CA PHE A 152 0.48 10.75 -4.58
C PHE A 152 1.94 11.21 -4.39
N SER A 153 2.89 10.27 -4.40
CA SER A 153 4.31 10.59 -4.21
C SER A 153 4.84 11.50 -5.32
N GLU A 154 4.50 11.24 -6.58
CA GLU A 154 4.91 12.09 -7.71
C GLU A 154 4.31 13.49 -7.61
N LEU A 155 3.01 13.60 -7.34
CA LEU A 155 2.33 14.89 -7.24
C LEU A 155 2.80 15.70 -6.04
N LEU A 156 2.96 15.07 -4.87
CA LEU A 156 3.45 15.73 -3.67
C LEU A 156 4.91 16.17 -3.83
N GLN A 157 5.76 15.31 -4.41
CA GLN A 157 7.16 15.66 -4.69
C GLN A 157 7.25 16.86 -5.64
N ASN A 158 6.44 16.91 -6.68
CA ASN A 158 6.36 18.06 -7.60
C ASN A 158 5.95 19.34 -6.85
N ALA A 159 4.93 19.28 -5.98
CA ALA A 159 4.51 20.41 -5.17
C ALA A 159 5.59 20.86 -4.18
N LEU A 160 6.31 19.92 -3.55
CA LEU A 160 7.43 20.22 -2.64
C LEU A 160 8.66 20.79 -3.36
N GLN A 161 8.95 20.38 -4.59
CA GLN A 161 10.11 20.86 -5.35
C GLN A 161 9.84 22.17 -6.09
N HIS A 162 8.67 22.31 -6.69
CA HIS A 162 8.35 23.40 -7.64
C HIS A 162 7.27 24.35 -7.15
N GLY A 163 6.47 23.95 -6.14
CA GLY A 163 5.44 24.81 -5.54
C GLY A 163 6.02 25.95 -4.69
N GLY A 164 5.15 26.79 -4.15
CA GLY A 164 5.49 27.88 -3.22
C GLY A 164 5.74 27.41 -1.79
N ASP A 165 5.27 28.17 -0.82
CA ASP A 165 5.51 27.90 0.61
C ASP A 165 4.46 26.96 1.23
N LEU A 166 3.30 26.84 0.61
CA LEU A 166 2.17 26.07 1.11
C LEU A 166 1.73 24.99 0.12
N VAL A 167 1.63 23.77 0.61
CA VAL A 167 1.04 22.62 -0.10
C VAL A 167 -0.19 22.14 0.66
N ARG A 168 -1.32 21.98 -0.01
CA ARG A 168 -2.55 21.41 0.55
C ARG A 168 -2.82 20.06 -0.07
N VAL A 169 -3.13 19.08 0.77
CA VAL A 169 -3.48 17.71 0.40
C VAL A 169 -4.87 17.41 0.93
N GLU A 170 -5.76 16.98 0.06
CA GLU A 170 -7.13 16.59 0.42
C GLU A 170 -7.45 15.22 -0.16
N LEU A 171 -7.99 14.32 0.66
CA LEU A 171 -8.56 13.05 0.25
C LEU A 171 -10.00 12.98 0.76
N ALA A 172 -10.93 12.70 -0.13
CA ALA A 172 -12.35 12.59 0.23
C ALA A 172 -13.04 11.51 -0.62
N GLN A 173 -14.10 10.92 -0.06
CA GLN A 173 -14.99 10.05 -0.82
C GLN A 173 -16.33 10.74 -1.03
N ARG A 174 -16.76 10.86 -2.29
CA ARG A 174 -18.00 11.52 -2.68
C ARG A 174 -18.73 10.70 -3.76
N ASN A 175 -19.97 10.35 -3.52
CA ASN A 175 -20.83 9.64 -4.50
C ASN A 175 -20.19 8.36 -5.09
N GLY A 176 -19.47 7.57 -4.28
CA GLY A 176 -18.81 6.34 -4.75
C GLY A 176 -17.51 6.59 -5.53
N GLN A 177 -17.02 7.81 -5.52
CA GLN A 177 -15.73 8.18 -6.10
C GLN A 177 -14.77 8.65 -5.01
N VAL A 178 -13.51 8.33 -5.16
CA VAL A 178 -12.41 8.86 -4.37
C VAL A 178 -11.82 10.06 -5.12
N VAL A 179 -11.62 11.15 -4.39
CA VAL A 179 -11.05 12.40 -4.89
C VAL A 179 -9.78 12.69 -4.09
N LEU A 180 -8.64 12.69 -4.76
CA LEU A 180 -7.38 13.17 -4.23
C LEU A 180 -7.05 14.52 -4.88
N SER A 181 -6.81 15.55 -4.08
CA SER A 181 -6.39 16.88 -4.54
C SER A 181 -5.08 17.27 -3.87
N ILE A 182 -4.12 17.72 -4.68
CA ILE A 182 -2.87 18.32 -4.21
C ILE A 182 -2.76 19.69 -4.86
N ALA A 183 -2.63 20.72 -4.05
CA ALA A 183 -2.52 22.09 -4.52
C ALA A 183 -1.35 22.79 -3.84
N ASP A 184 -0.57 23.54 -4.61
CA ASP A 184 0.48 24.43 -4.12
C ASP A 184 0.19 25.89 -4.51
N ASP A 185 0.90 26.81 -3.88
CA ASP A 185 0.84 28.26 -4.13
C ASP A 185 2.05 28.78 -4.95
N GLY A 186 2.66 27.90 -5.76
CA GLY A 186 3.81 28.23 -6.61
C GLY A 186 3.43 28.93 -7.91
N ARG A 187 4.31 28.81 -8.91
CA ARG A 187 4.12 29.46 -10.21
C ARG A 187 3.19 28.69 -11.16
N GLY A 188 2.77 27.47 -10.78
CA GLY A 188 2.04 26.57 -11.67
C GLY A 188 2.92 25.91 -12.73
N ILE A 189 2.30 25.31 -13.73
CA ILE A 189 2.99 24.69 -14.88
C ILE A 189 2.84 25.58 -16.11
N GLU A 190 3.96 25.95 -16.74
CA GLU A 190 3.97 26.61 -18.03
C GLU A 190 4.10 25.51 -19.12
N GLY A 191 3.04 25.30 -19.91
CA GLY A 191 3.02 24.34 -21.03
C GLY A 191 2.54 22.93 -20.66
N ASP A 192 2.51 22.05 -21.69
CA ASP A 192 2.01 20.66 -21.59
C ASP A 192 3.11 19.67 -21.14
N ASP A 193 4.32 20.16 -20.91
CA ASP A 193 5.53 19.37 -20.63
C ASP A 193 5.67 19.05 -19.13
N GLY A 194 4.74 18.27 -18.61
CA GLY A 194 4.78 17.81 -17.22
C GLY A 194 5.86 16.77 -16.91
N GLY A 195 6.95 16.71 -17.63
CA GLY A 195 8.07 15.81 -17.37
C GLY A 195 7.70 14.31 -17.24
N THR A 196 8.67 13.48 -16.91
CA THR A 196 8.47 12.02 -16.77
C THR A 196 7.50 11.66 -15.65
N GLY A 197 7.52 12.42 -14.55
CA GLY A 197 6.65 12.16 -13.39
C GLY A 197 5.16 12.27 -13.73
N LEU A 198 4.73 13.35 -14.39
CA LEU A 198 3.33 13.52 -14.79
C LEU A 198 2.89 12.53 -15.88
N SER A 199 3.77 12.06 -16.75
CA SER A 199 3.43 11.00 -17.69
C SER A 199 3.13 9.67 -16.99
N ILE A 200 3.86 9.34 -15.93
CA ILE A 200 3.62 8.18 -15.07
C ILE A 200 2.29 8.34 -14.32
N VAL A 201 2.03 9.52 -13.74
CA VAL A 201 0.76 9.82 -13.06
C VAL A 201 -0.42 9.62 -14.01
N ARG A 202 -0.37 10.17 -15.24
CA ARG A 202 -1.44 10.00 -16.25
C ARG A 202 -1.68 8.52 -16.57
N ALA A 203 -0.61 7.73 -16.76
CA ALA A 203 -0.71 6.31 -17.05
C ALA A 203 -1.35 5.54 -15.88
N LEU A 204 -0.87 5.73 -14.65
CA LEU A 204 -1.40 5.04 -13.46
C LEU A 204 -2.87 5.40 -13.18
N VAL A 205 -3.22 6.68 -13.30
CA VAL A 205 -4.60 7.15 -13.09
C VAL A 205 -5.54 6.51 -14.13
N ARG A 206 -5.15 6.47 -15.40
CA ARG A 206 -5.97 5.90 -16.46
C ARG A 206 -6.02 4.37 -16.39
N ASP A 207 -4.85 3.72 -16.25
CA ASP A 207 -4.72 2.28 -16.48
C ASP A 207 -4.96 1.45 -15.22
N GLU A 208 -4.58 1.95 -14.02
CA GLU A 208 -4.72 1.22 -12.77
C GLU A 208 -5.91 1.70 -11.92
N LEU A 209 -6.07 3.03 -11.77
CA LEU A 209 -7.15 3.60 -10.98
C LEU A 209 -8.47 3.71 -11.77
N LYS A 210 -8.42 3.64 -13.11
CA LYS A 210 -9.58 3.86 -14.01
C LYS A 210 -10.25 5.21 -13.77
N GLY A 211 -9.43 6.22 -13.50
CA GLY A 211 -9.84 7.55 -13.12
C GLY A 211 -9.44 8.62 -14.13
N THR A 212 -9.56 9.86 -13.69
CA THR A 212 -9.20 11.06 -14.44
C THR A 212 -8.25 11.93 -13.63
N LEU A 213 -7.33 12.60 -14.32
CA LEU A 213 -6.43 13.62 -13.78
C LEU A 213 -6.80 14.98 -14.38
N ASP A 214 -7.13 15.94 -13.55
CA ASP A 214 -7.32 17.34 -13.90
C ASP A 214 -6.18 18.19 -13.31
N LEU A 215 -5.53 18.99 -14.15
CA LEU A 215 -4.45 19.89 -13.76
C LEU A 215 -4.88 21.30 -14.06
N ARG A 216 -4.90 22.17 -13.03
CA ARG A 216 -5.25 23.58 -13.16
C ARG A 216 -4.13 24.45 -12.60
N SER A 217 -3.70 25.41 -13.40
CA SER A 217 -2.72 26.41 -13.01
C SER A 217 -3.46 27.74 -12.74
N ASP A 218 -3.76 28.00 -11.47
CA ASP A 218 -4.42 29.22 -11.00
C ASP A 218 -3.85 29.59 -9.63
N ASN A 219 -2.96 30.59 -9.60
CA ASN A 219 -2.16 30.94 -8.42
C ASN A 219 -1.43 29.76 -7.76
N GLY A 220 -0.75 28.95 -8.57
CA GLY A 220 -0.11 27.69 -8.20
C GLY A 220 -0.56 26.55 -9.11
N LEU A 221 -0.26 25.32 -8.74
CA LEU A 221 -0.74 24.13 -9.41
C LEU A 221 -1.74 23.40 -8.51
N ARG A 222 -2.88 23.06 -9.06
CA ARG A 222 -3.82 22.10 -8.48
C ARG A 222 -3.89 20.87 -9.35
N ALA A 223 -3.52 19.72 -8.79
CA ALA A 223 -3.70 18.41 -9.40
C ALA A 223 -4.86 17.69 -8.68
N GLN A 224 -5.88 17.28 -9.42
CA GLN A 224 -7.01 16.53 -8.89
C GLN A 224 -7.15 15.19 -9.61
N VAL A 225 -7.16 14.12 -8.84
CA VAL A 225 -7.38 12.74 -9.30
C VAL A 225 -8.73 12.27 -8.81
N VAL A 226 -9.57 11.79 -9.73
CA VAL A 226 -10.91 11.25 -9.40
C VAL A 226 -11.02 9.84 -9.96
N PHE A 227 -11.40 8.88 -9.14
CA PHE A 227 -11.53 7.49 -9.54
C PHE A 227 -12.63 6.77 -8.74
N PRO A 228 -13.20 5.65 -9.23
CA PRO A 228 -14.18 4.86 -8.48
C PRO A 228 -13.60 4.31 -7.18
N ALA A 229 -14.39 4.28 -6.11
CA ALA A 229 -14.00 3.70 -4.83
C ALA A 229 -13.81 2.18 -4.91
#